data_2f48209c4145fd6aae23fcd82606899b
#
_entry.id   2f48209c4145fd6aae23fcd82606899b
#
_cell.length_a   1.000
_cell.length_b   1.000
_cell.length_c   1.000
_cell.angle_alpha   90.00
_cell.angle_beta   90.00
_cell.angle_gamma   90.00
#
_symmetry.space_group_name_H-M   'P 1'
#
loop_
_entity.id
_entity.type
_entity.pdbx_description
1 polymer ?
#
loop_
_entity_poly.entity_id
_entity_poly.type
_entity_poly.pdbx_seq_one_letter_code
_entity_poly.pdbx_strand_id
1 'polypeptide(L)'
;MPSDYIEKGGAALERILPRESADKFCDLSLLSLIWPYRIVSPENIALILKNAEYHLEKRRGLIRYKTDRYYNANADGWSEEAEWTFGFPWLAIIYADRGNKEKAREYMQKAESVITREGLLPELYFSNNERCNENVPLAWSESLYVVARSLVGS
;
A
#
# COMPACT_ATOMS: atom_id res chain seq x y z
N MET A 1 27.46 9.48 12.10
CA MET A 1 26.35 10.42 11.84
C MET A 1 26.09 11.20 13.12
N PRO A 2 25.99 12.53 13.10
CA PRO A 2 25.67 13.30 14.31
C PRO A 2 24.33 12.82 14.89
N SER A 3 24.29 12.59 16.20
CA SER A 3 23.10 12.07 16.93
C SER A 3 21.86 12.94 16.80
N ASP A 4 22.07 14.25 16.55
CA ASP A 4 21.01 15.24 16.40
C ASP A 4 20.16 15.07 15.11
N TYR A 5 20.66 14.39 14.08
CA TYR A 5 19.89 14.14 12.86
C TYR A 5 18.74 13.14 13.07
N ILE A 6 18.95 12.13 13.89
CA ILE A 6 17.88 11.15 14.20
C ILE A 6 16.77 11.85 14.99
N GLU A 7 17.13 12.64 15.98
CA GLU A 7 16.18 13.40 16.80
C GLU A 7 15.37 14.42 15.96
N LYS A 8 16.09 15.22 15.13
CA LYS A 8 15.45 16.19 14.23
C LYS A 8 14.56 15.52 13.20
N GLY A 9 14.98 14.39 12.65
CA GLY A 9 14.19 13.60 11.70
C GLY A 9 12.91 13.04 12.35
N GLY A 10 13.02 12.47 13.54
CA GLY A 10 11.87 12.00 14.31
C GLY A 10 10.87 13.12 14.61
N ALA A 11 11.37 14.27 15.12
CA ALA A 11 10.51 15.42 15.40
C ALA A 11 9.86 16.02 14.15
N ALA A 12 10.52 15.96 13.00
CA ALA A 12 9.94 16.39 11.72
C ALA A 12 8.84 15.42 11.25
N LEU A 13 9.07 14.11 11.40
CA LEU A 13 8.10 13.08 11.08
C LEU A 13 6.83 13.22 11.92
N GLU A 14 6.95 13.35 13.22
CA GLU A 14 5.80 13.52 14.14
C GLU A 14 4.97 14.78 13.81
N ARG A 15 5.59 15.84 13.34
CA ARG A 15 4.87 17.07 12.95
C ARG A 15 4.07 16.95 11.67
N ILE A 16 4.48 16.07 10.74
CA ILE A 16 3.82 15.95 9.44
C ILE A 16 2.77 14.84 9.43
N LEU A 17 2.96 13.77 10.21
CA LEU A 17 2.04 12.64 10.23
C LEU A 17 0.63 13.04 10.70
N PRO A 18 -0.42 12.42 10.15
CA PRO A 18 -0.43 11.30 9.21
C PRO A 18 -0.35 11.70 7.72
N ARG A 19 0.16 12.87 7.39
CA ARG A 19 0.32 13.31 6.00
C ARG A 19 1.68 12.86 5.45
N GLU A 20 1.76 12.62 4.16
CA GLU A 20 3.04 12.38 3.47
C GLU A 20 3.85 13.67 3.31
N SER A 21 3.17 14.76 2.94
CA SER A 21 3.77 16.08 2.76
C SER A 21 2.74 17.18 2.97
N ALA A 22 3.15 18.44 2.89
CA ALA A 22 2.23 19.57 2.97
C ALA A 22 1.10 19.46 1.92
N ASP A 23 1.41 18.97 0.73
CA ASP A 23 0.47 18.89 -0.40
C ASP A 23 -0.16 17.51 -0.57
N LYS A 24 0.43 16.45 0.00
CA LYS A 24 -0.10 15.07 -0.04
C LYS A 24 -0.69 14.65 1.29
N PHE A 25 -2.00 14.58 1.33
CA PHE A 25 -2.72 14.16 2.53
C PHE A 25 -2.51 12.68 2.87
N CYS A 26 -2.48 11.80 1.87
CA CYS A 26 -2.32 10.37 2.03
C CYS A 26 -1.52 9.80 0.85
N ASP A 27 -0.60 8.90 1.15
CA ASP A 27 0.23 8.21 0.16
C ASP A 27 0.46 6.77 0.63
N LEU A 28 0.50 5.83 -0.31
CA LEU A 28 0.71 4.41 -0.04
C LEU A 28 2.07 4.14 0.61
N SER A 29 3.08 4.98 0.33
CA SER A 29 4.41 4.89 0.94
C SER A 29 4.42 5.00 2.45
N LEU A 30 3.42 5.67 3.06
CA LEU A 30 3.28 5.78 4.51
C LEU A 30 3.15 4.41 5.21
N LEU A 31 2.70 3.37 4.50
CA LEU A 31 2.66 2.02 5.04
C LEU A 31 4.05 1.51 5.43
N SER A 32 5.12 1.99 4.76
CA SER A 32 6.50 1.62 5.09
C SER A 32 6.91 2.02 6.51
N LEU A 33 6.37 3.11 7.01
CA LEU A 33 6.63 3.59 8.37
C LEU A 33 6.09 2.64 9.44
N ILE A 34 5.01 1.89 9.09
CA ILE A 34 4.41 0.89 9.96
C ILE A 34 5.17 -0.44 9.83
N TRP A 35 5.33 -0.91 8.60
CA TRP A 35 6.10 -2.11 8.27
C TRP A 35 6.84 -1.89 6.93
N PRO A 36 8.16 -2.10 6.86
CA PRO A 36 9.00 -2.78 7.87
C PRO A 36 9.65 -1.85 8.91
N TYR A 37 9.56 -0.52 8.78
CA TYR A 37 10.40 0.40 9.58
C TYR A 37 9.97 0.52 11.05
N ARG A 38 8.68 0.38 11.37
CA ARG A 38 8.15 0.40 12.76
C ARG A 38 8.55 1.64 13.55
N ILE A 39 8.45 2.81 12.93
CA ILE A 39 8.94 4.08 13.50
C ILE A 39 7.83 5.08 13.83
N VAL A 40 6.57 4.65 13.83
CA VAL A 40 5.42 5.52 14.11
C VAL A 40 4.63 5.08 15.34
N SER A 41 4.01 6.04 16.01
CA SER A 41 3.19 5.80 17.20
C SER A 41 1.92 4.99 16.88
N PRO A 42 1.32 4.27 17.86
CA PRO A 42 0.07 3.54 17.66
C PRO A 42 -1.06 4.40 17.11
N GLU A 43 -1.15 5.67 17.55
CA GLU A 43 -2.16 6.63 17.10
C GLU A 43 -1.97 6.97 15.63
N ASN A 44 -0.74 7.25 15.21
CA ASN A 44 -0.41 7.52 13.81
C ASN A 44 -0.62 6.29 12.93
N ILE A 45 -0.31 5.08 13.42
CA ILE A 45 -0.62 3.84 12.72
C ILE A 45 -2.11 3.74 12.41
N ALA A 46 -2.97 3.97 13.41
CA ALA A 46 -4.43 3.89 13.24
C ALA A 46 -4.93 4.90 12.19
N LEU A 47 -4.39 6.12 12.21
CA LEU A 47 -4.75 7.17 11.25
C LEU A 47 -4.24 6.85 9.83
N ILE A 48 -3.01 6.39 9.68
CA ILE A 48 -2.44 6.01 8.38
C ILE A 48 -3.25 4.87 7.76
N LEU A 49 -3.55 3.81 8.52
CA LEU A 49 -4.34 2.69 8.03
C LEU A 49 -5.74 3.12 7.62
N LYS A 50 -6.44 3.88 8.48
CA LYS A 50 -7.77 4.43 8.15
C LYS A 50 -7.74 5.27 6.87
N ASN A 51 -6.73 6.12 6.70
CA ASN A 51 -6.59 6.96 5.52
C ASN A 51 -6.27 6.14 4.27
N ALA A 52 -5.40 5.14 4.37
CA ALA A 52 -5.07 4.25 3.25
C ALA A 52 -6.30 3.47 2.79
N GLU A 53 -7.03 2.84 3.71
CA GLU A 53 -8.25 2.10 3.41
C GLU A 53 -9.34 2.99 2.80
N TYR A 54 -9.57 4.16 3.38
CA TYR A 54 -10.66 5.04 2.92
C TYR A 54 -10.35 5.78 1.62
N HIS A 55 -9.11 6.23 1.45
CA HIS A 55 -8.76 7.12 0.34
C HIS A 55 -8.04 6.42 -0.81
N LEU A 56 -7.32 5.34 -0.56
CA LEU A 56 -6.47 4.71 -1.55
C LEU A 56 -6.99 3.36 -2.03
N GLU A 57 -7.78 2.64 -1.23
CA GLU A 57 -8.27 1.32 -1.61
C GLU A 57 -9.23 1.41 -2.81
N LYS A 58 -9.00 0.52 -3.77
CA LYS A 58 -9.79 0.30 -4.97
C LYS A 58 -10.09 -1.19 -5.13
N ARG A 59 -10.75 -1.53 -6.24
CA ARG A 59 -11.20 -2.91 -6.50
C ARG A 59 -10.04 -3.91 -6.59
N ARG A 60 -8.92 -3.53 -7.22
CA ARG A 60 -7.81 -4.43 -7.56
C ARG A 60 -6.48 -4.10 -6.91
N GLY A 61 -6.44 -3.09 -6.10
CA GLY A 61 -5.24 -2.63 -5.43
C GLY A 61 -5.47 -1.34 -4.67
N LEU A 62 -4.39 -0.66 -4.34
CA LEU A 62 -4.43 0.68 -3.78
C LEU A 62 -3.82 1.66 -4.79
N ILE A 63 -4.41 2.84 -4.92
CA ILE A 63 -3.74 3.93 -5.62
C ILE A 63 -2.58 4.44 -4.76
N ARG A 64 -1.50 4.95 -5.37
CA ARG A 64 -0.38 5.49 -4.60
C ARG A 64 -0.78 6.74 -3.83
N TYR A 65 -1.46 7.67 -4.49
CA TYR A 65 -2.05 8.88 -3.92
C TYR A 65 -3.14 9.40 -4.86
N LYS A 66 -4.04 10.21 -4.36
CA LYS A 66 -5.08 10.83 -5.20
C LYS A 66 -4.46 11.75 -6.25
N THR A 67 -5.00 11.71 -7.45
CA THR A 67 -4.52 12.45 -8.63
C THR A 67 -3.20 11.94 -9.20
N ASP A 68 -2.80 10.71 -8.87
CA ASP A 68 -1.66 10.04 -9.50
C ASP A 68 -1.98 9.71 -10.96
N ARG A 69 -1.35 10.42 -11.88
CA ARG A 69 -1.58 10.24 -13.32
C ARG A 69 -0.66 9.19 -13.96
N TYR A 70 0.18 8.56 -13.19
CA TYR A 70 1.09 7.55 -13.70
C TYR A 70 0.30 6.28 -14.09
N TYR A 71 0.55 5.75 -15.29
CA TYR A 71 -0.23 4.66 -15.88
C TYR A 71 -1.72 4.94 -16.05
N ASN A 72 -2.10 6.18 -16.21
CA ASN A 72 -3.43 6.51 -16.64
C ASN A 72 -3.62 6.11 -18.11
N ALA A 73 -4.44 5.10 -18.36
CA ALA A 73 -4.72 4.61 -19.71
C ALA A 73 -5.89 5.32 -20.40
N ASN A 74 -6.61 6.22 -19.71
CA ASN A 74 -7.79 6.87 -20.24
C ASN A 74 -7.39 8.12 -21.02
N ALA A 75 -7.60 8.10 -22.33
CA ALA A 75 -7.34 9.22 -23.24
C ALA A 75 -8.38 10.34 -23.14
N ASP A 76 -9.44 10.15 -22.37
CA ASP A 76 -10.59 11.07 -22.25
C ASP A 76 -10.37 12.22 -21.27
N GLY A 77 -9.21 12.30 -20.62
CA GLY A 77 -8.88 13.33 -19.64
C GLY A 77 -9.46 13.09 -18.23
N TRP A 78 -10.28 12.06 -18.04
CA TRP A 78 -10.74 11.61 -16.73
C TRP A 78 -9.73 10.58 -16.23
N SER A 79 -8.73 11.06 -15.53
CA SER A 79 -7.70 10.19 -14.99
C SER A 79 -8.22 9.50 -13.75
N GLU A 80 -8.45 8.21 -13.90
CA GLU A 80 -8.55 7.34 -12.76
C GLU A 80 -7.18 6.73 -12.48
N GLU A 81 -6.79 6.78 -11.22
CA GLU A 81 -5.47 6.34 -10.78
C GLU A 81 -5.33 4.82 -10.94
N ALA A 82 -4.15 4.36 -11.35
CA ALA A 82 -3.84 2.94 -11.43
C ALA A 82 -3.92 2.26 -10.05
N GLU A 83 -4.34 1.00 -10.04
CA GLU A 83 -4.59 0.20 -8.84
C GLU A 83 -3.40 -0.73 -8.59
N TRP A 84 -2.53 -0.38 -7.65
CA TRP A 84 -1.28 -1.08 -7.35
C TRP A 84 -1.55 -2.30 -6.48
N THR A 85 -1.25 -3.49 -7.02
CA THR A 85 -1.61 -4.78 -6.40
C THR A 85 -0.88 -5.03 -5.09
N PHE A 86 0.37 -4.60 -4.97
CA PHE A 86 1.20 -4.81 -3.79
C PHE A 86 0.64 -4.15 -2.50
N GLY A 87 -0.30 -3.24 -2.63
CA GLY A 87 -0.97 -2.63 -1.48
C GLY A 87 -1.75 -3.62 -0.63
N PHE A 88 -2.41 -4.60 -1.24
CA PHE A 88 -3.19 -5.61 -0.51
C PHE A 88 -2.32 -6.53 0.35
N PRO A 89 -1.29 -7.22 -0.17
CA PRO A 89 -0.42 -8.02 0.68
C PRO A 89 0.33 -7.17 1.72
N TRP A 90 0.63 -5.91 1.42
CA TRP A 90 1.24 -5.02 2.41
C TRP A 90 0.32 -4.76 3.61
N LEU A 91 -0.95 -4.47 3.37
CA LEU A 91 -1.95 -4.33 4.43
C LEU A 91 -2.16 -5.66 5.18
N ALA A 92 -2.19 -6.80 4.48
CA ALA A 92 -2.28 -8.12 5.12
C ALA A 92 -1.13 -8.35 6.12
N ILE A 93 0.11 -8.03 5.73
CA ILE A 93 1.30 -8.10 6.61
C ILE A 93 1.12 -7.20 7.83
N ILE A 94 0.75 -5.95 7.63
CA ILE A 94 0.60 -4.97 8.71
C ILE A 94 -0.46 -5.44 9.71
N TYR A 95 -1.61 -5.91 9.24
CA TYR A 95 -2.66 -6.40 10.13
C TYR A 95 -2.27 -7.71 10.84
N ALA A 96 -1.56 -8.62 10.18
CA ALA A 96 -1.01 -9.83 10.82
C ALA A 96 0.00 -9.47 11.93
N ASP A 97 0.95 -8.59 11.64
CA ASP A 97 1.97 -8.10 12.60
C ASP A 97 1.32 -7.43 13.83
N ARG A 98 0.15 -6.83 13.65
CA ARG A 98 -0.63 -6.20 14.73
C ARG A 98 -1.64 -7.13 15.41
N GLY A 99 -1.68 -8.39 15.05
CA GLY A 99 -2.57 -9.40 15.65
C GLY A 99 -4.02 -9.34 15.17
N ASN A 100 -4.37 -8.49 14.20
CA ASN A 100 -5.71 -8.44 13.61
C ASN A 100 -5.84 -9.51 12.50
N LYS A 101 -6.07 -10.74 12.92
CA LYS A 101 -6.15 -11.89 12.01
C LYS A 101 -7.30 -11.81 11.02
N GLU A 102 -8.41 -11.18 11.38
CA GLU A 102 -9.57 -11.03 10.51
C GLU A 102 -9.25 -10.12 9.31
N LYS A 103 -8.77 -8.91 9.59
CA LYS A 103 -8.34 -7.97 8.56
C LYS A 103 -7.18 -8.51 7.73
N ALA A 104 -6.24 -9.20 8.34
CA ALA A 104 -5.13 -9.83 7.62
C ALA A 104 -5.63 -10.85 6.58
N ARG A 105 -6.60 -11.69 6.93
CA ARG A 105 -7.22 -12.64 5.99
C ARG A 105 -8.03 -11.93 4.90
N GLU A 106 -8.79 -10.88 5.27
CA GLU A 106 -9.54 -10.08 4.30
C GLU A 106 -8.60 -9.54 3.20
N TYR A 107 -7.49 -8.90 3.58
CA TYR A 107 -6.53 -8.36 2.63
C TYR A 107 -5.75 -9.44 1.87
N MET A 108 -5.52 -10.59 2.50
CA MET A 108 -4.94 -11.74 1.79
C MET A 108 -5.88 -12.26 0.69
N GLN A 109 -7.17 -12.37 0.95
CA GLN A 109 -8.17 -12.73 -0.05
C GLN A 109 -8.25 -11.71 -1.19
N LYS A 110 -8.18 -10.40 -0.87
CA LYS A 110 -8.09 -9.35 -1.90
C LYS A 110 -6.83 -9.51 -2.75
N ALA A 111 -5.68 -9.78 -2.14
CA ALA A 111 -4.43 -10.05 -2.88
C ALA A 111 -4.56 -11.28 -3.79
N GLU A 112 -5.16 -12.36 -3.31
CA GLU A 112 -5.41 -13.58 -4.10
C GLU A 112 -6.36 -13.33 -5.28
N SER A 113 -7.35 -12.45 -5.11
CA SER A 113 -8.35 -12.12 -6.15
C SER A 113 -7.77 -11.36 -7.35
N VAL A 114 -6.57 -10.82 -7.21
CA VAL A 114 -5.90 -10.03 -8.28
C VAL A 114 -4.72 -10.77 -8.91
N ILE A 115 -4.49 -12.03 -8.55
CA ILE A 115 -3.55 -12.92 -9.23
C ILE A 115 -4.08 -13.21 -10.64
N THR A 116 -3.21 -13.14 -11.65
CA THR A 116 -3.57 -13.46 -13.04
C THR A 116 -3.92 -14.95 -13.20
N ARG A 117 -4.47 -15.32 -14.35
CA ARG A 117 -4.77 -16.72 -14.67
C ARG A 117 -3.53 -17.60 -14.71
N GLU A 118 -2.37 -17.00 -14.99
CA GLU A 118 -1.06 -17.65 -15.00
C GLU A 118 -0.46 -17.82 -13.60
N GLY A 119 -1.13 -17.32 -12.56
CA GLY A 119 -0.68 -17.40 -11.17
C GLY A 119 0.34 -16.34 -10.77
N LEU A 120 0.37 -15.20 -11.45
CA LEU A 120 1.35 -14.13 -11.25
C LEU A 120 0.68 -12.86 -10.70
N LEU A 121 1.40 -12.11 -9.88
CA LEU A 121 0.96 -10.79 -9.42
C LEU A 121 1.56 -9.69 -10.31
N PRO A 122 0.70 -8.92 -11.00
CA PRO A 122 1.14 -7.77 -11.77
C PRO A 122 1.53 -6.60 -10.84
N GLU A 123 2.22 -5.63 -11.39
CA GLU A 123 2.50 -4.37 -10.69
C GLU A 123 1.20 -3.64 -10.35
N LEU A 124 0.35 -3.48 -11.37
CA LEU A 124 -0.90 -2.73 -11.24
C LEU A 124 -1.95 -3.20 -12.27
N TYR A 125 -3.19 -2.88 -11.97
CA TYR A 125 -4.28 -2.85 -12.93
C TYR A 125 -4.61 -1.41 -13.31
N PHE A 126 -4.96 -1.19 -14.60
CA PHE A 126 -5.55 0.07 -15.02
C PHE A 126 -6.92 0.24 -14.36
N SER A 127 -7.21 1.45 -13.89
CA SER A 127 -8.44 1.71 -13.14
C SER A 127 -9.69 1.28 -13.91
N ASN A 128 -10.64 0.69 -13.18
CA ASN A 128 -11.90 0.15 -13.73
C ASN A 128 -11.72 -0.82 -14.90
N ASN A 129 -10.58 -1.48 -15.02
CA ASN A 129 -10.23 -2.33 -16.13
C ASN A 129 -9.75 -3.71 -15.67
N GLU A 130 -9.88 -4.72 -16.54
CA GLU A 130 -9.34 -6.06 -16.32
C GLU A 130 -7.88 -6.20 -16.79
N ARG A 131 -7.32 -5.16 -17.39
CA ARG A 131 -5.97 -5.17 -17.95
C ARG A 131 -4.96 -4.73 -16.88
N CYS A 132 -3.90 -5.50 -16.75
CA CYS A 132 -2.69 -5.10 -16.03
C CYS A 132 -1.67 -4.47 -17.01
N ASN A 133 -0.65 -3.83 -16.43
CA ASN A 133 0.47 -3.34 -17.20
C ASN A 133 1.45 -4.47 -17.57
N GLU A 134 2.53 -4.13 -18.30
CA GLU A 134 3.53 -5.07 -18.79
C GLU A 134 4.43 -5.67 -17.71
N ASN A 135 4.45 -5.11 -16.49
CA ASN A 135 5.27 -5.59 -15.40
C ASN A 135 4.57 -6.74 -14.64
N VAL A 136 4.56 -7.92 -15.26
CA VAL A 136 3.96 -9.15 -14.74
C VAL A 136 4.95 -10.31 -14.94
N PRO A 137 5.46 -10.94 -13.86
CA PRO A 137 5.27 -10.58 -12.44
C PRO A 137 6.06 -9.34 -12.03
N LEU A 138 5.62 -8.65 -10.98
CA LEU A 138 6.43 -7.65 -10.31
C LEU A 138 7.07 -8.26 -9.06
N ALA A 139 8.40 -8.20 -8.95
CA ALA A 139 9.12 -8.77 -7.82
C ALA A 139 8.67 -8.21 -6.46
N TRP A 140 8.29 -6.93 -6.40
CA TRP A 140 7.78 -6.34 -5.17
C TRP A 140 6.41 -6.89 -4.76
N SER A 141 5.47 -7.00 -5.71
CA SER A 141 4.15 -7.61 -5.45
C SER A 141 4.28 -9.06 -4.99
N GLU A 142 5.10 -9.85 -5.69
CA GLU A 142 5.36 -11.26 -5.35
C GLU A 142 6.01 -11.40 -3.97
N SER A 143 7.01 -10.57 -3.66
CA SER A 143 7.71 -10.64 -2.37
C SER A 143 6.77 -10.36 -1.21
N LEU A 144 5.96 -9.31 -1.30
CA LEU A 144 4.98 -8.97 -0.26
C LEU A 144 3.92 -10.06 -0.13
N TYR A 145 3.48 -10.66 -1.24
CA TYR A 145 2.52 -11.77 -1.21
C TYR A 145 3.10 -12.99 -0.47
N VAL A 146 4.33 -13.38 -0.76
CA VAL A 146 4.99 -14.50 -0.08
C VAL A 146 5.13 -14.24 1.42
N VAL A 147 5.54 -13.03 1.82
CA VAL A 147 5.62 -12.64 3.24
C VAL A 147 4.23 -12.66 3.89
N ALA A 148 3.23 -12.05 3.26
CA ALA A 148 1.86 -12.03 3.76
C ALA A 148 1.33 -13.46 3.96
N ARG A 149 1.53 -14.33 2.97
CA ARG A 149 1.08 -15.73 3.02
C ARG A 149 1.72 -16.50 4.17
N SER A 150 3.00 -16.26 4.46
CA SER A 150 3.69 -16.89 5.58
C SER A 150 3.15 -16.45 6.95
N LEU A 151 2.71 -15.20 7.06
CA LEU A 151 2.20 -14.64 8.31
C LEU A 151 0.71 -14.95 8.55
N VAL A 152 -0.09 -15.00 7.49
CA VAL A 152 -1.55 -15.18 7.57
C VAL A 152 -1.95 -16.64 7.49
N GLY A 153 -1.16 -17.46 6.79
CA GLY A 153 -1.43 -18.90 6.59
C GLY A 153 -1.04 -19.82 7.75
N SER A 154 -0.40 -19.25 8.78
CA SER A 154 -0.12 -19.91 10.06
C SER A 154 -1.20 -19.52 11.08
#